data_235e0df5e0677761e0345916227634b6
#
_entry.id   235e0df5e0677761e0345916227634b6
#
_cell.length_a   1.000
_cell.length_b   1.000
_cell.length_c   1.000
_cell.angle_alpha   90.00
_cell.angle_beta   90.00
_cell.angle_gamma   90.00
#
_symmetry.space_group_name_H-M   'P 1'
#
loop_
_entity.id
_entity.type
_entity.pdbx_description
1 polymer ?
#
loop_
_entity_poly.entity_id
_entity_poly.type
_entity_poly.pdbx_seq_one_letter_code
_entity_poly.pdbx_strand_id
1 'polypeptide(L)'
;MYKRQFYKRRDYTKIVNGRNPIVAHEFLGTNVEGKDVIIIDDMISSGESMIDVASELKKRGASRVFCATTFGLFTNGFKKFDEAYENGIIDRILTTNLVYQPTELLSKPWYINVDMSKYMALLIDTLNHDSSISNLLSPVERIQQRVKEYNELHYGK
;
A
#
# COMPACT_ATOMS: atom_id res chain seq x y z
N MET A 1 -13.80 -0.08 9.76
CA MET A 1 -13.09 0.17 8.48
C MET A 1 -14.08 0.08 7.34
N TYR A 2 -14.20 1.11 6.51
CA TYR A 2 -15.13 1.12 5.39
C TYR A 2 -14.36 0.87 4.10
N LYS A 3 -14.71 -0.18 3.34
CA LYS A 3 -14.11 -0.48 2.05
C LYS A 3 -14.64 0.49 1.00
N ARG A 4 -13.75 1.11 0.22
CA ARG A 4 -14.05 2.03 -0.87
C ARG A 4 -13.23 1.65 -2.09
N GLN A 5 -13.71 1.97 -3.27
CA GLN A 5 -13.07 1.55 -4.50
C GLN A 5 -12.89 2.73 -5.46
N PHE A 6 -11.68 2.86 -6.02
CA PHE A 6 -11.44 3.69 -7.18
C PHE A 6 -11.63 2.87 -8.45
N TYR A 7 -12.46 3.37 -9.33
CA TYR A 7 -12.62 2.81 -10.66
C TYR A 7 -11.80 3.63 -11.66
N LYS A 8 -10.85 2.97 -12.34
CA LYS A 8 -10.04 3.58 -13.40
C LYS A 8 -10.73 3.32 -14.74
N ARG A 9 -11.21 4.37 -15.37
CA ARG A 9 -11.69 4.31 -16.75
C ARG A 9 -10.58 4.73 -17.71
N ARG A 10 -10.14 3.83 -18.58
CA ARG A 10 -9.14 4.14 -19.61
C ARG A 10 -9.83 4.38 -20.95
N ASP A 11 -9.31 5.34 -21.70
CA ASP A 11 -9.70 5.53 -23.10
C ASP A 11 -8.88 4.60 -24.00
N TYR A 12 -9.49 3.51 -24.39
CA TYR A 12 -8.86 2.54 -25.29
C TYR A 12 -8.85 3.00 -26.77
N THR A 13 -9.49 4.15 -27.07
CA THR A 13 -9.51 4.71 -28.45
C THR A 13 -8.28 5.56 -28.74
N LYS A 14 -7.50 5.92 -27.72
CA LYS A 14 -6.31 6.77 -27.84
C LYS A 14 -5.11 6.11 -27.19
N ILE A 15 -3.96 6.22 -27.83
CA ILE A 15 -2.66 5.83 -27.27
C ILE A 15 -1.80 7.09 -27.20
N VAL A 16 -1.40 7.47 -25.98
CA VAL A 16 -0.49 8.60 -25.72
C VAL A 16 0.74 8.04 -25.02
N ASN A 17 1.92 8.25 -25.61
CA ASN A 17 3.20 7.73 -25.11
C ASN A 17 3.20 6.21 -24.83
N GLY A 18 2.56 5.41 -25.72
CA GLY A 18 2.48 3.96 -25.60
C GLY A 18 1.49 3.44 -24.55
N ARG A 19 0.65 4.31 -23.98
CA ARG A 19 -0.35 3.95 -22.95
C ARG A 19 -1.72 4.54 -23.26
N ASN A 20 -2.76 3.86 -22.82
CA ASN A 20 -4.12 4.39 -22.89
C ASN A 20 -4.32 5.41 -21.76
N PRO A 21 -4.67 6.68 -22.06
CA PRO A 21 -4.85 7.69 -21.05
C PRO A 21 -6.02 7.34 -20.11
N ILE A 22 -5.86 7.67 -18.84
CA ILE A 22 -6.92 7.55 -17.84
C ILE A 22 -7.88 8.72 -18.04
N VAL A 23 -9.14 8.42 -18.35
CA VAL A 23 -10.16 9.43 -18.66
C VAL A 23 -10.90 9.89 -17.41
N ALA A 24 -11.04 9.03 -16.41
CA ALA A 24 -11.66 9.36 -15.14
C ALA A 24 -11.21 8.44 -14.02
N HIS A 25 -11.07 9.01 -12.83
CA HIS A 25 -11.03 8.30 -11.57
C HIS A 25 -12.39 8.47 -10.89
N GLU A 26 -13.25 7.48 -10.99
CA GLU A 26 -14.52 7.49 -10.26
C GLU A 26 -14.32 6.88 -8.88
N PHE A 27 -14.59 7.67 -7.84
CA PHE A 27 -14.55 7.23 -6.47
C PHE A 27 -15.93 6.74 -6.04
N LEU A 28 -16.04 5.45 -5.84
CA LEU A 28 -17.25 4.82 -5.31
C LEU A 28 -17.14 4.73 -3.78
N GLY A 29 -17.69 5.71 -3.09
CA GLY A 29 -17.65 5.72 -1.62
C GLY A 29 -18.20 6.99 -0.99
N THR A 30 -18.39 6.92 0.33
CA THR A 30 -18.80 8.06 1.15
C THR A 30 -17.62 8.99 1.41
N ASN A 31 -17.89 10.18 1.98
CA ASN A 31 -16.93 11.22 2.30
C ASN A 31 -15.67 10.68 3.03
N VAL A 32 -14.48 11.10 2.59
CA VAL A 32 -13.16 10.81 3.20
C VAL A 32 -12.59 12.00 3.96
N GLU A 33 -13.31 13.10 4.04
CA GLU A 33 -12.88 14.33 4.69
C GLU A 33 -12.48 14.10 6.15
N GLY A 34 -11.31 14.59 6.54
CA GLY A 34 -10.74 14.44 7.87
C GLY A 34 -10.33 13.01 8.25
N LYS A 35 -10.40 12.04 7.33
CA LYS A 35 -10.10 10.63 7.62
C LYS A 35 -8.72 10.22 7.14
N ASP A 36 -8.13 9.30 7.87
CA ASP A 36 -6.96 8.56 7.42
C ASP A 36 -7.40 7.49 6.42
N VAL A 37 -6.71 7.43 5.30
CA VAL A 37 -7.01 6.50 4.22
C VAL A 37 -5.80 5.61 3.92
N ILE A 38 -6.04 4.33 3.75
CA ILE A 38 -5.03 3.40 3.26
C ILE A 38 -5.43 2.91 1.85
N ILE A 39 -4.51 3.08 0.90
CA ILE A 39 -4.60 2.54 -0.46
C ILE A 39 -3.92 1.17 -0.43
N ILE A 40 -4.61 0.13 -0.85
CA ILE A 40 -4.07 -1.23 -0.93
C ILE A 40 -4.06 -1.67 -2.38
N ASP A 41 -2.89 -2.08 -2.87
CA ASP A 41 -2.69 -2.58 -4.23
C ASP A 41 -1.74 -3.80 -4.19
N ASP A 42 -1.56 -4.50 -5.32
CA ASP A 42 -0.65 -5.63 -5.44
C ASP A 42 0.80 -5.14 -5.61
N MET A 43 1.03 -4.14 -6.45
CA MET A 43 2.38 -3.63 -6.71
C MET A 43 2.42 -2.13 -7.03
N ILE A 44 3.58 -1.55 -6.73
CA ILE A 44 4.00 -0.25 -7.24
C ILE A 44 5.00 -0.51 -8.39
N SER A 45 4.60 -0.19 -9.63
CA SER A 45 5.51 -0.14 -10.77
C SER A 45 6.16 1.25 -10.86
N SER A 46 5.66 2.15 -11.71
CA SER A 46 6.13 3.55 -11.77
C SER A 46 5.59 4.44 -10.64
N GLY A 47 4.53 4.02 -9.96
CA GLY A 47 3.87 4.76 -8.89
C GLY A 47 2.89 5.86 -9.32
N GLU A 48 2.87 6.24 -10.59
CA GLU A 48 2.02 7.32 -11.10
C GLU A 48 0.55 7.13 -10.71
N SER A 49 0.01 5.96 -10.98
CA SER A 49 -1.39 5.65 -10.63
C SER A 49 -1.70 5.78 -9.15
N MET A 50 -0.77 5.40 -8.28
CA MET A 50 -0.95 5.47 -6.84
C MET A 50 -0.89 6.91 -6.35
N ILE A 51 0.04 7.71 -6.88
CA ILE A 51 0.17 9.13 -6.57
C ILE A 51 -1.06 9.90 -7.05
N ASP A 52 -1.60 9.57 -8.25
CA ASP A 52 -2.83 10.17 -8.76
C ASP A 52 -4.02 9.89 -7.84
N VAL A 53 -4.19 8.64 -7.39
CA VAL A 53 -5.24 8.27 -6.44
C VAL A 53 -5.06 8.99 -5.10
N ALA A 54 -3.83 9.06 -4.58
CA ALA A 54 -3.53 9.76 -3.34
C ALA A 54 -3.85 11.26 -3.46
N SER A 55 -3.47 11.89 -4.58
CA SER A 55 -3.77 13.29 -4.87
C SER A 55 -5.28 13.56 -4.90
N GLU A 56 -6.05 12.66 -5.52
CA GLU A 56 -7.50 12.81 -5.57
C GLU A 56 -8.14 12.63 -4.18
N LEU A 57 -7.63 11.73 -3.35
CA LEU A 57 -8.07 11.58 -1.96
C LEU A 57 -7.78 12.84 -1.12
N LYS A 58 -6.61 13.45 -1.30
CA LYS A 58 -6.26 14.72 -0.62
C LYS A 58 -7.16 15.87 -1.07
N LYS A 59 -7.48 15.99 -2.36
CA LYS A 59 -8.45 16.96 -2.86
C LYS A 59 -9.83 16.79 -2.23
N ARG A 60 -10.20 15.56 -1.87
CA ARG A 60 -11.45 15.22 -1.17
C ARG A 60 -11.37 15.39 0.36
N GLY A 61 -10.28 15.99 0.86
CA GLY A 61 -10.11 16.32 2.27
C GLY A 61 -9.60 15.18 3.14
N ALA A 62 -9.01 14.11 2.58
CA ALA A 62 -8.36 13.07 3.38
C ALA A 62 -7.25 13.66 4.26
N SER A 63 -7.21 13.29 5.55
CA SER A 63 -6.22 13.76 6.52
C SER A 63 -4.84 13.19 6.20
N ARG A 64 -4.69 11.88 6.27
CA ARG A 64 -3.45 11.16 5.94
C ARG A 64 -3.73 10.10 4.88
N VAL A 65 -2.75 9.88 3.98
CA VAL A 65 -2.83 8.84 2.96
C VAL A 65 -1.64 7.91 3.09
N PHE A 66 -1.95 6.65 3.35
CA PHE A 66 -0.99 5.55 3.42
C PHE A 66 -1.17 4.67 2.19
N CYS A 67 -0.06 4.14 1.67
CA CYS A 67 -0.08 3.18 0.58
C CYS A 67 0.53 1.87 1.06
N ALA A 68 -0.09 0.74 0.76
CA ALA A 68 0.42 -0.58 1.10
C ALA A 68 0.34 -1.51 -0.11
N THR A 69 1.47 -2.10 -0.50
CA THR A 69 1.54 -3.05 -1.60
C THR A 69 2.41 -4.24 -1.24
N THR A 70 2.20 -5.36 -1.92
CA THR A 70 3.08 -6.51 -1.77
C THR A 70 4.44 -6.22 -2.40
N PHE A 71 4.47 -5.69 -3.64
CA PHE A 71 5.71 -5.49 -4.38
C PHE A 71 5.97 -4.01 -4.67
N GLY A 72 7.12 -3.50 -4.23
CA GLY A 72 7.58 -2.16 -4.54
C GLY A 72 8.71 -2.20 -5.57
N LEU A 73 8.38 -2.06 -6.87
CA LEU A 73 9.37 -2.12 -7.94
C LEU A 73 10.03 -0.75 -8.22
N PHE A 74 9.29 0.34 -8.05
CA PHE A 74 9.76 1.72 -8.23
C PHE A 74 10.55 1.94 -9.53
N THR A 75 10.03 1.44 -10.65
CA THR A 75 10.71 1.35 -11.95
C THR A 75 11.22 2.69 -12.51
N ASN A 76 10.64 3.82 -12.07
CA ASN A 76 11.01 5.17 -12.49
C ASN A 76 11.78 5.93 -11.38
N GLY A 77 12.34 5.19 -10.40
CA GLY A 77 13.04 5.79 -9.26
C GLY A 77 12.09 6.42 -8.23
N PHE A 78 12.65 7.21 -7.31
CA PHE A 78 11.95 7.65 -6.10
C PHE A 78 11.52 9.13 -6.14
N LYS A 79 12.01 9.92 -7.11
CA LYS A 79 11.80 11.38 -7.15
C LYS A 79 10.33 11.79 -7.03
N LYS A 80 9.42 11.13 -7.76
CA LYS A 80 7.98 11.45 -7.70
C LYS A 80 7.37 11.16 -6.33
N PHE A 81 7.89 10.15 -5.63
CA PHE A 81 7.46 9.81 -4.27
C PHE A 81 8.01 10.80 -3.24
N ASP A 82 9.28 11.24 -3.41
CA ASP A 82 9.86 12.30 -2.59
C ASP A 82 9.01 13.57 -2.70
N GLU A 83 8.72 14.02 -3.93
CA GLU A 83 7.84 15.16 -4.20
C GLU A 83 6.42 14.99 -3.62
N ALA A 84 5.83 13.79 -3.75
CA ALA A 84 4.50 13.51 -3.20
C ALA A 84 4.48 13.54 -1.66
N TYR A 85 5.54 13.09 -1.02
CA TYR A 85 5.71 13.16 0.43
C TYR A 85 5.91 14.61 0.90
N GLU A 86 6.81 15.37 0.28
CA GLU A 86 7.09 16.76 0.60
C GLU A 86 5.84 17.65 0.44
N ASN A 87 5.02 17.38 -0.57
CA ASN A 87 3.76 18.08 -0.79
C ASN A 87 2.59 17.55 0.07
N GLY A 88 2.84 16.63 1.00
CA GLY A 88 1.82 16.06 1.88
C GLY A 88 0.73 15.25 1.17
N ILE A 89 0.99 14.75 -0.05
CA ILE A 89 0.07 13.92 -0.82
C ILE A 89 0.05 12.48 -0.27
N ILE A 90 1.22 11.98 0.13
CA ILE A 90 1.41 10.65 0.72
C ILE A 90 2.13 10.80 2.05
N ASP A 91 1.67 10.10 3.08
CA ASP A 91 2.31 10.10 4.40
C ASP A 91 3.31 8.96 4.54
N ARG A 92 2.94 7.73 4.15
CA ARG A 92 3.83 6.55 4.17
C ARG A 92 3.48 5.57 3.07
N ILE A 93 4.51 4.86 2.61
CA ILE A 93 4.40 3.73 1.68
C ILE A 93 5.00 2.50 2.35
N LEU A 94 4.20 1.45 2.43
CA LEU A 94 4.58 0.16 2.99
C LEU A 94 4.71 -0.85 1.85
N THR A 95 5.87 -1.48 1.71
CA THR A 95 6.01 -2.64 0.81
C THR A 95 6.77 -3.77 1.50
N THR A 96 6.57 -4.99 1.02
CA THR A 96 7.30 -6.13 1.57
C THR A 96 8.72 -6.22 1.01
N ASN A 97 9.59 -6.95 1.71
CA ASN A 97 10.93 -7.30 1.25
C ASN A 97 10.97 -8.56 0.35
N LEU A 98 9.86 -8.89 -0.30
CA LEU A 98 9.78 -10.02 -1.24
C LEU A 98 10.43 -9.72 -2.61
N VAL A 99 10.80 -8.46 -2.83
CA VAL A 99 11.65 -8.01 -3.95
C VAL A 99 12.84 -7.22 -3.39
N TYR A 100 13.92 -7.15 -4.17
CA TYR A 100 15.10 -6.39 -3.77
C TYR A 100 14.77 -4.93 -3.48
N GLN A 101 15.28 -4.44 -2.37
CA GLN A 101 15.11 -3.07 -1.91
C GLN A 101 16.48 -2.40 -1.81
N PRO A 102 16.77 -1.39 -2.65
CA PRO A 102 18.04 -0.67 -2.58
C PRO A 102 18.14 0.14 -1.27
N THR A 103 19.36 0.32 -0.78
CA THR A 103 19.64 1.08 0.45
C THR A 103 19.06 2.49 0.41
N GLU A 104 19.05 3.11 -0.77
CA GLU A 104 18.43 4.43 -0.95
C GLU A 104 16.95 4.42 -0.57
N LEU A 105 16.19 3.40 -0.97
CA LEU A 105 14.76 3.25 -0.62
C LEU A 105 14.58 3.11 0.89
N LEU A 106 15.41 2.28 1.51
CA LEU A 106 15.34 2.01 2.95
C LEU A 106 15.62 3.26 3.81
N SER A 107 16.30 4.26 3.26
CA SER A 107 16.59 5.53 3.95
C SER A 107 15.50 6.60 3.76
N LYS A 108 14.51 6.36 2.89
CA LYS A 108 13.47 7.37 2.61
C LYS A 108 12.52 7.55 3.81
N PRO A 109 12.23 8.79 4.23
CA PRO A 109 11.39 9.05 5.40
C PRO A 109 9.93 8.61 5.22
N TRP A 110 9.47 8.49 3.98
CA TRP A 110 8.13 8.03 3.64
C TRP A 110 8.01 6.51 3.49
N TYR A 111 9.12 5.77 3.52
CA TYR A 111 9.13 4.34 3.24
C TYR A 111 9.13 3.51 4.53
N ILE A 112 8.35 2.44 4.52
CA ILE A 112 8.32 1.43 5.59
C ILE A 112 8.50 0.05 4.95
N ASN A 113 9.59 -0.61 5.32
CA ASN A 113 9.84 -1.99 4.95
C ASN A 113 9.03 -2.94 5.84
N VAL A 114 8.22 -3.80 5.22
CA VAL A 114 7.49 -4.88 5.88
C VAL A 114 8.28 -6.18 5.70
N ASP A 115 8.96 -6.61 6.76
CA ASP A 115 9.77 -7.82 6.72
C ASP A 115 8.91 -9.09 6.74
N MET A 116 8.96 -9.85 5.64
CA MET A 116 8.26 -11.11 5.43
C MET A 116 9.15 -12.33 5.65
N SER A 117 10.42 -12.16 6.04
CA SER A 117 11.41 -13.25 6.13
C SER A 117 10.96 -14.39 7.05
N LYS A 118 10.45 -14.04 8.23
CA LYS A 118 9.91 -15.03 9.18
C LYS A 118 8.71 -15.79 8.60
N TYR A 119 7.81 -15.08 7.91
CA TYR A 119 6.63 -15.71 7.30
C TYR A 119 7.04 -16.68 6.19
N MET A 120 7.99 -16.28 5.35
CA MET A 120 8.53 -17.11 4.29
C MET A 120 9.25 -18.36 4.85
N ALA A 121 10.03 -18.20 5.91
CA ALA A 121 10.68 -19.34 6.58
C ALA A 121 9.66 -20.35 7.11
N LEU A 122 8.59 -19.88 7.76
CA LEU A 122 7.50 -20.74 8.24
C LEU A 122 6.75 -21.44 7.10
N LEU A 123 6.54 -20.75 5.98
CA LEU A 123 5.90 -21.34 4.81
C LEU A 123 6.77 -22.47 4.22
N ILE A 124 8.06 -22.22 4.05
CA ILE A 124 9.02 -23.21 3.55
C ILE A 124 9.08 -24.44 4.49
N ASP A 125 9.18 -24.21 5.79
CA ASP A 125 9.21 -25.27 6.80
C ASP A 125 7.95 -26.14 6.74
N THR A 126 6.77 -25.50 6.71
CA THR A 126 5.47 -26.19 6.64
C THR A 126 5.33 -27.04 5.38
N LEU A 127 5.75 -26.51 4.22
CA LEU A 127 5.72 -27.25 2.96
C LEU A 127 6.73 -28.41 2.95
N ASN A 128 7.92 -28.20 3.51
CA ASN A 128 8.96 -29.24 3.58
C ASN A 128 8.57 -30.44 4.47
N HIS A 129 7.65 -30.23 5.41
CA HIS A 129 7.14 -31.28 6.30
C HIS A 129 5.75 -31.79 5.91
N ASP A 130 5.29 -31.51 4.68
CA ASP A 130 3.95 -31.90 4.19
C ASP A 130 2.80 -31.51 5.13
N SER A 131 2.97 -30.41 5.87
CA SER A 131 2.02 -29.94 6.86
C SER A 131 1.02 -28.94 6.24
N SER A 132 -0.15 -28.77 6.89
CA SER A 132 -1.17 -27.83 6.41
C SER A 132 -0.72 -26.38 6.60
N ILE A 133 -0.81 -25.56 5.54
CA ILE A 133 -0.56 -24.12 5.56
C ILE A 133 -1.75 -23.29 6.06
N SER A 134 -2.89 -23.93 6.39
CA SER A 134 -4.12 -23.22 6.77
C SER A 134 -3.93 -22.20 7.88
N ASN A 135 -3.15 -22.55 8.90
CA ASN A 135 -2.86 -21.66 10.04
C ASN A 135 -1.99 -20.45 9.65
N LEU A 136 -1.19 -20.56 8.58
CA LEU A 136 -0.40 -19.45 8.05
C LEU A 136 -1.26 -18.51 7.18
N LEU A 137 -2.25 -19.06 6.47
CA LEU A 137 -3.13 -18.30 5.59
C LEU A 137 -4.22 -17.51 6.33
N SER A 138 -4.51 -17.86 7.60
CA SER A 138 -5.48 -17.13 8.41
C SER A 138 -4.79 -16.16 9.39
N PRO A 139 -4.59 -14.89 9.02
CA PRO A 139 -3.93 -13.92 9.88
C PRO A 139 -4.85 -13.32 10.96
N VAL A 140 -6.15 -13.64 10.96
CA VAL A 140 -7.18 -12.94 11.75
C VAL A 140 -6.84 -12.92 13.24
N GLU A 141 -6.55 -14.07 13.84
CA GLU A 141 -6.22 -14.17 15.27
C GLU A 141 -4.96 -13.37 15.63
N ARG A 142 -3.92 -13.44 14.78
CA ARG A 142 -2.68 -12.68 14.97
C ARG A 142 -2.90 -11.17 14.87
N ILE A 143 -3.74 -10.73 13.92
CA ILE A 143 -4.12 -9.31 13.79
C ILE A 143 -4.89 -8.87 15.03
N GLN A 144 -5.87 -9.63 15.48
CA GLN A 144 -6.66 -9.31 16.69
C GLN A 144 -5.77 -9.24 17.93
N GLN A 145 -4.85 -10.19 18.09
CA GLN A 145 -3.90 -10.17 19.19
C GLN A 145 -3.01 -8.91 19.16
N ARG A 146 -2.46 -8.55 18.01
CA ARG A 146 -1.64 -7.33 17.86
C ARG A 146 -2.42 -6.04 18.11
N VAL A 147 -3.66 -5.98 17.65
CA VAL A 147 -4.53 -4.82 17.92
C VAL A 147 -4.83 -4.71 19.42
N LYS A 148 -5.07 -5.84 20.08
CA LYS A 148 -5.28 -5.88 21.53
C LYS A 148 -4.04 -5.38 22.29
N GLU A 149 -2.86 -5.94 22.01
CA GLU A 149 -1.59 -5.52 22.62
C GLU A 149 -1.32 -4.01 22.41
N TYR A 150 -1.58 -3.50 21.20
CA TYR A 150 -1.43 -2.09 20.90
C TYR A 150 -2.39 -1.22 21.71
N ASN A 151 -3.66 -1.63 21.82
CA ASN A 151 -4.67 -0.88 22.57
C ASN A 151 -4.37 -0.87 24.08
N GLU A 152 -3.94 -2.00 24.63
CA GLU A 152 -3.51 -2.10 26.03
C GLU A 152 -2.32 -1.16 26.35
N LEU A 153 -1.34 -1.13 25.44
CA LEU A 153 -0.13 -0.30 25.60
C LEU A 153 -0.42 1.20 25.48
N HIS A 154 -1.32 1.61 24.57
CA HIS A 154 -1.50 3.03 24.24
C HIS A 154 -2.75 3.65 24.84
N TYR A 155 -3.75 2.87 25.18
CA TYR A 155 -5.04 3.36 25.65
C TYR A 155 -5.47 2.76 27.00
N GLY A 156 -4.71 1.81 27.56
CA GLY A 156 -4.99 1.19 28.86
C GLY A 156 -6.34 0.45 28.91
N LYS A 157 -6.81 -0.06 27.77
CA LYS A 157 -8.11 -0.77 27.64
C LYS A 157 -7.91 -2.17 27.14
#